data_fb90a482949d1234191e695b9caf7ee7
#
_entry.id   fb90a482949d1234191e695b9caf7ee7
#
_cell.length_a   1.000
_cell.length_b   1.000
_cell.length_c   1.000
_cell.angle_alpha   90.00
_cell.angle_beta   90.00
_cell.angle_gamma   90.00
#
_symmetry.space_group_name_H-M   'P 1'
#
loop_
_entity.id
_entity.type
_entity.pdbx_description
1 polymer ?
#
loop_
_entity_poly.entity_id
_entity_poly.type
_entity_poly.pdbx_seq_one_letter_code
_entity_poly.pdbx_strand_id
1 'polypeptide(L)' 'MKGKIVFITGASSGIGEGCARKFASQGSDLILNARNVAKLEELKKELETKYGVRVCLLPFDV' A
#
# COMPACT_ATOMS: atom_id res chain seq x y z
N MET A 1 3.39 -7.28 11.55
CA MET A 1 2.14 -8.09 11.47
C MET A 1 2.21 -9.03 10.27
N LYS A 2 3.12 -9.94 10.35
CA LYS A 2 3.34 -10.90 9.28
C LYS A 2 2.11 -11.79 9.07
N GLY A 3 1.74 -12.01 7.82
CA GLY A 3 0.57 -12.82 7.50
C GLY A 3 -0.76 -12.10 7.54
N LYS A 4 -0.75 -10.79 7.83
CA LYS A 4 -1.96 -9.98 7.83
C LYS A 4 -2.12 -9.25 6.50
N ILE A 5 -3.37 -8.98 6.13
CA ILE A 5 -3.68 -8.16 4.96
C ILE A 5 -4.35 -6.89 5.45
N VAL A 6 -3.81 -5.75 5.07
CA VAL A 6 -4.31 -4.44 5.50
C VAL A 6 -4.86 -3.69 4.29
N PHE A 7 -6.10 -3.24 4.39
CA PHE A 7 -6.76 -2.45 3.35
C PHE A 7 -6.62 -0.97 3.69
N ILE A 8 -6.06 -0.19 2.77
CA ILE A 8 -5.85 1.24 2.98
C ILE A 8 -6.55 2.02 1.87
N THR A 9 -7.52 2.85 2.26
CA THR A 9 -8.17 3.77 1.33
C THR A 9 -7.42 5.10 1.32
N GLY A 10 -7.45 5.81 0.19
CA GLY A 10 -6.73 7.07 0.06
C GLY A 10 -5.23 6.91 0.14
N ALA A 11 -4.69 5.81 -0.37
CA ALA A 11 -3.28 5.51 -0.26
C ALA A 11 -2.35 6.50 -0.97
N SER A 12 -2.90 7.30 -1.88
CA SER A 12 -2.11 8.33 -2.56
C SER A 12 -1.98 9.61 -1.74
N SER A 13 -2.69 9.74 -0.62
CA SER A 13 -2.53 10.87 0.28
C SER A 13 -1.34 10.64 1.21
N GLY A 14 -0.81 11.72 1.80
CA GLY A 14 0.32 11.61 2.71
C GLY A 14 0.06 10.69 3.90
N ILE A 15 -1.17 10.75 4.46
CA ILE A 15 -1.55 9.92 5.60
C ILE A 15 -1.66 8.45 5.19
N GLY A 16 -2.36 8.17 4.08
CA GLY A 16 -2.50 6.80 3.60
C GLY A 16 -1.18 6.18 3.21
N GLU A 17 -0.31 6.96 2.58
CA GLU A 17 1.02 6.51 2.21
C GLU A 17 1.85 6.17 3.45
N GLY A 18 1.81 7.00 4.48
CA GLY A 18 2.50 6.75 5.73
C GLY A 18 2.02 5.47 6.40
N CYS A 19 0.70 5.24 6.41
CA CYS A 19 0.14 4.00 6.95
C CYS A 19 0.62 2.79 6.16
N ALA A 20 0.64 2.88 4.83
CA ALA A 20 1.09 1.79 3.98
C ALA A 20 2.54 1.42 4.30
N ARG A 21 3.41 2.41 4.44
CA ARG A 21 4.81 2.17 4.78
C ARG A 21 4.95 1.51 6.14
N LYS A 22 4.18 1.97 7.11
CA LYS A 22 4.23 1.43 8.46
C LYS A 22 3.84 -0.04 8.50
N PHE A 23 2.72 -0.40 7.90
CA PHE A 23 2.26 -1.79 7.88
C PHE A 23 3.17 -2.68 7.04
N ALA A 24 3.70 -2.17 5.93
CA ALA A 24 4.65 -2.92 5.12
C ALA A 24 5.92 -3.24 5.90
N SER A 25 6.40 -2.29 6.70
CA SER A 25 7.58 -2.50 7.52
C SER A 25 7.39 -3.56 8.59
N GLN A 26 6.13 -3.86 8.92
CA GLN A 26 5.78 -4.91 9.87
C GLN A 26 5.54 -6.26 9.18
N GLY A 27 5.73 -6.34 7.88
CA GLY A 27 5.55 -7.57 7.13
C GLY A 27 4.12 -7.84 6.68
N SER A 28 3.23 -6.85 6.77
CA SER A 28 1.84 -7.01 6.32
C SER A 28 1.73 -6.89 4.82
N ASP A 29 0.87 -7.71 4.22
CA ASP A 29 0.47 -7.51 2.84
C ASP A 29 -0.55 -6.39 2.78
N LEU A 30 -0.60 -5.67 1.67
CA LEU A 30 -1.43 -4.48 1.57
C LEU A 30 -2.36 -4.53 0.37
N ILE A 31 -3.54 -3.92 0.55
CA ILE A 31 -4.44 -3.60 -0.56
C ILE A 31 -4.59 -2.08 -0.53
N LEU A 32 -4.12 -1.41 -1.56
CA LEU A 32 -4.13 0.04 -1.62
C LEU A 32 -5.20 0.52 -2.58
N ASN A 33 -6.04 1.42 -2.11
CA ASN A 33 -7.10 2.03 -2.91
C ASN A 33 -6.85 3.53 -3.04
N ALA A 34 -6.82 4.02 -4.27
CA ALA A 34 -6.77 5.44 -4.56
C ALA A 34 -7.05 5.66 -6.03
N ARG A 35 -7.37 6.89 -6.41
CA ARG A 35 -7.62 7.23 -7.81
C ARG A 35 -6.32 7.41 -8.60
N ASN A 36 -5.26 7.84 -7.96
CA ASN A 36 -3.99 8.12 -8.64
C ASN A 36 -3.18 6.83 -8.82
N VAL A 37 -3.36 6.18 -9.97
CA VAL A 37 -2.71 4.91 -10.27
C VAL A 37 -1.19 5.05 -10.30
N ALA A 38 -0.67 6.16 -10.84
CA ALA A 38 0.77 6.35 -10.92
C ALA A 38 1.42 6.34 -9.53
N LYS A 39 0.80 7.04 -8.58
CA LYS A 39 1.28 7.04 -7.20
C LYS A 39 1.18 5.67 -6.55
N LEU A 40 0.09 4.95 -6.81
CA LEU A 40 -0.07 3.60 -6.28
C LEU A 40 1.01 2.66 -6.81
N GLU A 41 1.32 2.74 -8.09
CA GLU A 41 2.35 1.89 -8.68
C GLU A 41 3.72 2.16 -8.10
N GLU A 42 4.06 3.43 -7.90
CA GLU A 42 5.32 3.79 -7.28
C GLU A 42 5.41 3.26 -5.85
N LEU A 43 4.35 3.44 -5.09
CA LEU A 43 4.31 2.98 -3.71
C LEU A 43 4.38 1.46 -3.63
N LYS A 44 3.66 0.76 -4.50
CA LYS A 44 3.71 -0.69 -4.58
C LYS A 44 5.13 -1.18 -4.83
N LYS A 45 5.78 -0.61 -5.85
CA LYS A 45 7.14 -1.00 -6.22
C LYS A 45 8.10 -0.79 -5.05
N GLU A 46 8.00 0.35 -4.41
CA GLU A 46 8.86 0.66 -3.27
C GLU A 46 8.66 -0.33 -2.12
N LEU A 47 7.41 -0.57 -1.75
CA LEU A 47 7.11 -1.44 -0.61
C LEU A 47 7.47 -2.90 -0.89
N GLU A 48 7.19 -3.38 -2.08
CA GLU A 48 7.55 -4.76 -2.43
C GLU A 48 9.05 -4.96 -2.49
N THR A 49 9.78 -3.97 -2.99
CA THR A 49 11.23 -4.04 -3.07
C THR A 49 11.88 -3.90 -1.70
N LYS A 50 11.39 -2.95 -0.91
CA LYS A 50 12.02 -2.62 0.37
C LYS A 50 11.69 -3.62 1.47
N TYR A 51 10.44 -4.09 1.52
CA TYR A 51 9.98 -4.93 2.62
C TYR A 51 9.63 -6.36 2.20
N GLY A 52 9.56 -6.64 0.91
CA GLY A 52 9.23 -7.96 0.42
C GLY A 52 7.78 -8.38 0.63
N VAL A 53 6.89 -7.44 0.89
CA VAL A 53 5.46 -7.72 1.08
C VAL A 53 4.73 -7.70 -0.27
N ARG A 54 3.51 -8.25 -0.29
CA ARG A 54 2.65 -8.19 -1.46
C ARG A 54 1.75 -6.97 -1.40
N VAL A 55 1.60 -6.27 -2.51
CA VAL A 55 0.76 -5.09 -2.59
C VAL A 55 -0.20 -5.23 -3.76
N CYS A 56 -1.50 -5.23 -3.47
CA CYS A 56 -2.54 -5.18 -4.48
C CYS A 56 -3.04 -3.77 -4.66
N LEU A 57 -3.32 -3.38 -5.90
CA LEU A 57 -3.83 -2.05 -6.19
C LEU A 57 -5.28 -2.12 -6.63
N LEU A 58 -6.11 -1.24 -6.07
CA LEU A 58 -7.50 -1.05 -6.47
C LEU A 58 -7.65 0.40 -6.91
N PRO A 59 -7.36 0.70 -8.18
CA PRO A 59 -7.33 2.09 -8.66
C PRO A 59 -8.71 2.60 -9.08
N PHE A 60 -9.65 2.60 -8.14
CA PHE A 60 -10.98 3.12 -8.39
C PHE A 60 -11.53 3.79 -7.15
N ASP A 61 -12.58 4.58 -7.35
CA ASP A 61 -13.26 5.29 -6.28
C ASP A 61 -14.16 4.33 -5.49
N VAL A 62 -14.08 4.40 -4.19
CA VAL A 62 -14.87 3.51 -3.33
C VAL A 62 -16.13 4.22 -2.88
#